data_4a4a21baf1166e1d347264a79464a432
#
_entry.id   4a4a21baf1166e1d347264a79464a432
#
_cell.length_a   1.000
_cell.length_b   1.000
_cell.length_c   1.000
_cell.angle_alpha   90.00
_cell.angle_beta   90.00
_cell.angle_gamma   90.00
#
_symmetry.space_group_name_H-M   'P 1'
#
loop_
_entity.id
_entity.type
_entity.pdbx_description
1 polymer ?
#
loop_
_entity_poly.entity_id
_entity_poly.type
_entity_poly.pdbx_seq_one_letter_code
_entity_poly.pdbx_strand_id
1 'polypeptide(L)'
;VLTGFARAFKTPDLRKKLLFTLGIIVLYRLGAHIPVPGVSYENVQTCVDQASKGNNSLFGLVNMFSGGALLQITIFALGIMPYITASIILQLLTVVIPRLEALKKEGQSGQAKITQYTRYLTVALAILQGTGLVATARSGALFSGCPVADQIVPNQSMFTTIVMVVTMTAGTAAVMWLGELITDRGIGNGMSILMFISIAASFPSALWAIKTSGKLADGWIEFFTVILVGFVMVALVVFVEQAQRRIPVQYAKRMIGRRSYGGTSTYIPLKVNQAGVIPVIFASSLLYIPALIVQFSNSKAGWAIWIQDNLTKGTHPYYMTAYFLLIVFFAFFYVAISFNPEEVADNMKKYGGFIPGIRAGRPTAEYLSYVLNRITWPGSLYLGLIALVPTMALAGFGGANQNFPFGGTSILIIVGVGLETVKQIESQLQQRNYEGFLR
;
A
#
# COMPACT_ATOMS: atom_id res chain seq x y z
N VAL A 1 -1.00 -22.68 -7.30
CA VAL A 1 -0.28 -21.79 -6.40
C VAL A 1 0.65 -22.56 -5.47
N LEU A 2 0.15 -23.54 -4.67
CA LEU A 2 0.97 -24.32 -3.73
C LEU A 2 2.07 -25.15 -4.43
N THR A 3 1.77 -25.73 -5.58
CA THR A 3 2.76 -26.47 -6.40
C THR A 3 3.83 -25.56 -6.99
N GLY A 4 3.48 -24.31 -7.33
CA GLY A 4 4.42 -23.28 -7.78
C GLY A 4 5.40 -22.87 -6.67
N PHE A 5 4.91 -22.64 -5.45
CA PHE A 5 5.75 -22.36 -4.27
C PHE A 5 6.70 -23.51 -3.95
N ALA A 6 6.22 -24.76 -3.95
CA ALA A 6 7.05 -25.93 -3.71
C ALA A 6 8.17 -26.07 -4.75
N ARG A 7 7.91 -25.77 -6.03
CA ARG A 7 8.92 -25.73 -7.10
C ARG A 7 9.89 -24.59 -6.94
N ALA A 8 9.42 -23.40 -6.48
CA ALA A 8 10.28 -22.25 -6.21
C ALA A 8 11.36 -22.55 -5.17
N PHE A 9 11.01 -23.27 -4.09
CA PHE A 9 11.98 -23.70 -3.08
C PHE A 9 12.98 -24.75 -3.58
N LYS A 10 12.63 -25.55 -4.59
CA LYS A 10 13.55 -26.53 -5.20
C LYS A 10 14.59 -25.85 -6.11
N THR A 11 14.31 -24.66 -6.63
CA THR A 11 15.20 -23.93 -7.53
C THR A 11 16.22 -23.12 -6.73
N PRO A 12 17.54 -23.34 -6.85
CA PRO A 12 18.55 -22.79 -5.93
C PRO A 12 18.60 -21.26 -5.92
N ASP A 13 18.43 -20.58 -7.07
CA ASP A 13 18.49 -19.11 -7.13
C ASP A 13 17.22 -18.45 -6.59
N LEU A 14 16.04 -19.03 -6.89
CA LEU A 14 14.79 -18.56 -6.33
C LEU A 14 14.76 -18.75 -4.81
N ARG A 15 15.27 -19.89 -4.34
CA ARG A 15 15.43 -20.17 -2.90
C ARG A 15 16.31 -19.13 -2.22
N LYS A 16 17.45 -18.74 -2.82
CA LYS A 16 18.32 -17.67 -2.28
C LYS A 16 17.58 -16.35 -2.17
N LYS A 17 16.84 -15.95 -3.21
CA LYS A 17 16.03 -14.71 -3.21
C LYS A 17 14.92 -14.74 -2.17
N LEU A 18 14.20 -15.87 -2.04
CA LEU A 18 13.16 -16.06 -1.03
C LEU A 18 13.72 -15.99 0.39
N LEU A 19 14.82 -16.71 0.66
CA LEU A 19 15.47 -16.69 1.98
C LEU A 19 16.02 -15.30 2.32
N PHE A 20 16.55 -14.57 1.34
CA PHE A 20 16.99 -13.19 1.51
C PHE A 20 15.81 -12.26 1.88
N THR A 21 14.70 -12.37 1.15
CA THR A 21 13.47 -11.60 1.47
C THR A 21 12.94 -11.92 2.87
N LEU A 22 12.89 -13.21 3.24
CA LEU A 22 12.49 -13.62 4.59
C LEU A 22 13.44 -13.10 5.66
N GLY A 23 14.75 -13.12 5.41
CA GLY A 23 15.75 -12.55 6.32
C GLY A 23 15.52 -11.06 6.59
N ILE A 24 15.24 -10.28 5.54
CA ILE A 24 14.93 -8.85 5.68
C ILE A 24 13.60 -8.64 6.43
N ILE A 25 12.59 -9.46 6.19
CA ILE A 25 11.31 -9.42 6.92
C ILE A 25 11.53 -9.63 8.43
N VAL A 26 12.37 -10.60 8.80
CA VAL A 26 12.72 -10.85 10.20
C VAL A 26 13.44 -9.62 10.80
N LEU A 27 14.42 -9.04 10.10
CA LEU A 27 15.10 -7.82 10.57
C LEU A 27 14.13 -6.65 10.74
N TYR A 28 13.21 -6.46 9.80
CA TYR A 28 12.17 -5.43 9.90
C TYR A 28 11.27 -5.65 11.13
N ARG A 29 10.86 -6.88 11.39
CA ARG A 29 10.03 -7.22 12.56
C ARG A 29 10.77 -7.03 13.88
N LEU A 30 12.04 -7.37 13.93
CA LEU A 30 12.87 -7.11 15.12
C LEU A 30 12.94 -5.60 15.41
N GLY A 31 13.24 -4.77 14.42
CA GLY A 31 13.29 -3.31 14.59
C GLY A 31 11.95 -2.67 14.99
N ALA A 32 10.82 -3.29 14.60
CA ALA A 32 9.49 -2.84 14.98
C ALA A 32 9.16 -3.07 16.49
N HIS A 33 10.00 -3.79 17.22
CA HIS A 33 9.83 -4.04 18.68
C HIS A 33 10.89 -3.33 19.54
N ILE A 34 11.86 -2.65 18.93
CA ILE A 34 12.88 -1.90 19.66
C ILE A 34 12.35 -0.50 19.97
N PRO A 35 12.14 -0.13 21.24
CA PRO A 35 11.63 1.19 21.61
C PRO A 35 12.67 2.28 21.32
N VAL A 36 12.18 3.49 21.06
CA VAL A 36 13.04 4.67 20.88
C VAL A 36 13.68 5.05 22.22
N PRO A 37 14.96 5.46 22.23
CA PRO A 37 15.62 5.95 23.46
C PRO A 37 14.84 7.11 24.09
N GLY A 38 14.65 7.04 25.40
CA GLY A 38 13.91 8.07 26.18
C GLY A 38 12.42 7.77 26.37
N VAL A 39 11.93 6.63 25.88
CA VAL A 39 10.55 6.17 26.09
C VAL A 39 10.52 5.09 27.18
N SER A 40 9.57 5.21 28.11
CA SER A 40 9.32 4.15 29.11
C SER A 40 8.45 3.05 28.49
N TYR A 41 9.07 1.91 28.18
CA TYR A 41 8.40 0.76 27.55
C TYR A 41 7.24 0.23 28.39
N GLU A 42 7.39 0.17 29.71
CA GLU A 42 6.39 -0.35 30.64
C GLU A 42 5.12 0.51 30.64
N ASN A 43 5.28 1.84 30.66
CA ASN A 43 4.16 2.77 30.60
C ASN A 43 3.46 2.75 29.22
N VAL A 44 4.22 2.59 28.14
CA VAL A 44 3.67 2.43 26.78
C VAL A 44 2.84 1.17 26.70
N GLN A 45 3.33 0.03 27.20
CA GLN A 45 2.61 -1.24 27.14
C GLN A 45 1.29 -1.18 27.95
N THR A 46 1.30 -0.56 29.10
CA THR A 46 0.10 -0.34 29.91
C THR A 46 -0.94 0.51 29.17
N CYS A 47 -0.50 1.57 28.49
CA CYS A 47 -1.38 2.42 27.69
C CYS A 47 -1.87 1.74 26.41
N VAL A 48 -1.06 0.92 25.75
CA VAL A 48 -1.47 0.14 24.57
C VAL A 48 -2.55 -0.88 24.93
N ASP A 49 -2.41 -1.56 26.06
CA ASP A 49 -3.41 -2.52 26.54
C ASP A 49 -4.76 -1.85 26.89
N GLN A 50 -4.71 -0.61 27.37
CA GLN A 50 -5.93 0.19 27.61
C GLN A 50 -6.49 0.79 26.30
N ALA A 51 -5.64 1.26 25.38
CA ALA A 51 -6.05 1.84 24.10
C ALA A 51 -6.69 0.79 23.19
N SER A 52 -6.30 -0.49 23.33
CA SER A 52 -6.97 -1.60 22.61
C SER A 52 -8.44 -1.78 23.03
N LYS A 53 -8.83 -1.23 24.16
CA LYS A 53 -10.21 -1.22 24.70
C LYS A 53 -10.98 0.08 24.39
N GLY A 54 -10.34 1.10 23.82
CA GLY A 54 -10.89 2.44 23.58
C GLY A 54 -10.98 2.87 22.11
N ASN A 55 -11.78 3.89 21.85
CA ASN A 55 -12.25 4.36 20.53
C ASN A 55 -11.31 5.32 19.78
N ASN A 56 -10.04 5.05 19.54
CA ASN A 56 -9.14 5.95 18.81
C ASN A 56 -8.87 5.47 17.37
N SER A 57 -9.70 5.89 16.42
CA SER A 57 -9.79 5.33 15.06
C SER A 57 -8.65 5.68 14.09
N LEU A 58 -8.05 6.87 14.17
CA LEU A 58 -7.00 7.28 13.22
C LEU A 58 -5.65 6.64 13.50
N PHE A 59 -5.23 6.66 14.75
CA PHE A 59 -3.99 6.02 15.16
C PHE A 59 -4.01 4.50 14.94
N GLY A 60 -5.20 3.88 14.98
CA GLY A 60 -5.40 2.48 14.65
C GLY A 60 -5.01 2.14 13.22
N LEU A 61 -5.44 2.94 12.24
CA LEU A 61 -5.09 2.72 10.82
C LEU A 61 -3.60 2.88 10.57
N VAL A 62 -2.99 3.97 11.07
CA VAL A 62 -1.55 4.20 10.91
C VAL A 62 -0.74 3.14 11.64
N ASN A 63 -1.22 2.67 12.80
CA ASN A 63 -0.60 1.58 13.54
C ASN A 63 -0.63 0.26 12.77
N MET A 64 -1.70 -0.03 12.01
CA MET A 64 -1.75 -1.20 11.13
C MET A 64 -0.68 -1.14 10.03
N PHE A 65 -0.46 0.02 9.41
CA PHE A 65 0.57 0.19 8.39
C PHE A 65 1.99 0.10 8.94
N SER A 66 2.20 0.43 10.21
CA SER A 66 3.48 0.25 10.90
C SER A 66 3.64 -1.15 11.53
N GLY A 67 2.61 -2.01 11.47
CA GLY A 67 2.63 -3.35 12.06
C GLY A 67 2.66 -3.36 13.58
N GLY A 68 2.05 -2.38 14.24
CA GLY A 68 2.02 -2.21 15.69
C GLY A 68 3.13 -1.30 16.26
N ALA A 69 4.10 -0.92 15.43
CA ALA A 69 5.28 -0.17 15.85
C ALA A 69 4.97 1.27 16.30
N LEU A 70 3.92 1.90 15.76
CA LEU A 70 3.58 3.29 16.05
C LEU A 70 3.12 3.47 17.50
N LEU A 71 2.18 2.66 17.96
CA LEU A 71 1.68 2.74 19.33
C LEU A 71 2.74 2.32 20.37
N GLN A 72 3.69 1.47 19.98
CA GLN A 72 4.82 1.09 20.83
C GLN A 72 5.96 2.12 20.83
N ILE A 73 5.85 3.20 20.02
CA ILE A 73 6.86 4.24 19.86
C ILE A 73 8.24 3.62 19.62
N THR A 74 8.33 2.72 18.63
CA THR A 74 9.57 2.03 18.29
C THR A 74 10.40 2.81 17.27
N ILE A 75 11.62 2.34 16.99
CA ILE A 75 12.50 2.92 15.97
C ILE A 75 11.81 2.95 14.59
N PHE A 76 11.00 1.95 14.28
CA PHE A 76 10.23 1.87 13.03
C PHE A 76 8.78 2.36 13.17
N ALA A 77 8.50 3.24 14.15
CA ALA A 77 7.14 3.74 14.43
C ALA A 77 6.48 4.39 13.21
N LEU A 78 7.20 5.16 12.41
CA LEU A 78 6.70 5.76 11.17
C LEU A 78 6.54 4.75 10.04
N GLY A 79 7.18 3.58 10.15
CA GLY A 79 7.13 2.52 9.15
C GLY A 79 7.55 3.00 7.75
N ILE A 80 6.81 2.57 6.75
CA ILE A 80 7.05 2.87 5.33
C ILE A 80 6.24 4.09 4.84
N MET A 81 5.34 4.65 5.65
CA MET A 81 4.41 5.71 5.26
C MET A 81 5.09 6.96 4.68
N PRO A 82 6.19 7.51 5.27
CA PRO A 82 6.86 8.68 4.71
C PRO A 82 7.39 8.45 3.29
N TYR A 83 7.90 7.24 3.02
CA TYR A 83 8.38 6.88 1.69
C TYR A 83 7.25 6.79 0.66
N ILE A 84 6.14 6.17 1.03
CA ILE A 84 4.98 6.06 0.15
C ILE A 84 4.45 7.45 -0.19
N THR A 85 4.27 8.31 0.84
CA THR A 85 3.82 9.68 0.64
C THR A 85 4.78 10.48 -0.26
N ALA A 86 6.09 10.33 -0.06
CA ALA A 86 7.11 10.95 -0.90
C ALA A 86 7.04 10.47 -2.36
N SER A 87 6.90 9.16 -2.55
CA SER A 87 6.78 8.56 -3.89
C SER A 87 5.54 9.06 -4.62
N ILE A 88 4.41 9.16 -3.92
CA ILE A 88 3.16 9.70 -4.44
C ILE A 88 3.34 11.16 -4.87
N ILE A 89 3.88 12.00 -3.99
CA ILE A 89 4.10 13.42 -4.27
C ILE A 89 4.98 13.58 -5.51
N LEU A 90 6.06 12.81 -5.61
CA LEU A 90 6.94 12.88 -6.79
C LEU A 90 6.27 12.36 -8.07
N GLN A 91 5.46 11.31 -7.99
CA GLN A 91 4.69 10.84 -9.15
C GLN A 91 3.69 11.92 -9.64
N LEU A 92 3.03 12.61 -8.73
CA LEU A 92 2.17 13.76 -9.07
C LEU A 92 3.00 14.91 -9.70
N LEU A 93 4.15 15.22 -9.11
CA LEU A 93 5.03 16.28 -9.61
C LEU A 93 5.62 15.96 -10.98
N THR A 94 5.86 14.68 -11.33
CA THR A 94 6.34 14.30 -12.67
C THR A 94 5.35 14.63 -13.78
N VAL A 95 4.07 14.77 -13.47
CA VAL A 95 3.03 15.17 -14.43
C VAL A 95 2.96 16.69 -14.59
N VAL A 96 3.22 17.41 -13.50
CA VAL A 96 3.08 18.89 -13.47
C VAL A 96 4.39 19.58 -13.90
N ILE A 97 5.55 19.00 -13.55
CA ILE A 97 6.85 19.61 -13.80
C ILE A 97 7.50 19.01 -15.04
N PRO A 98 7.66 19.78 -16.16
CA PRO A 98 8.22 19.28 -17.41
C PRO A 98 9.63 18.70 -17.29
N ARG A 99 10.45 19.22 -16.36
CA ARG A 99 11.81 18.69 -16.10
C ARG A 99 11.78 17.27 -15.54
N LEU A 100 10.82 16.96 -14.65
CA LEU A 100 10.68 15.62 -14.09
C LEU A 100 10.09 14.65 -15.13
N GLU A 101 9.19 15.12 -15.98
CA GLU A 101 8.69 14.35 -17.11
C GLU A 101 9.82 13.99 -18.10
N ALA A 102 10.69 14.94 -18.42
CA ALA A 102 11.87 14.70 -19.26
C ALA A 102 12.79 13.63 -18.64
N LEU A 103 13.07 13.71 -17.34
CA LEU A 103 13.83 12.69 -16.62
C LEU A 103 13.18 11.30 -16.70
N LYS A 104 11.85 11.21 -16.60
CA LYS A 104 11.13 9.93 -16.74
C LYS A 104 11.30 9.34 -18.14
N LYS A 105 11.41 10.17 -19.18
CA LYS A 105 11.65 9.75 -20.58
C LYS A 105 13.09 9.34 -20.85
N GLU A 106 14.07 9.75 -20.01
CA GLU A 106 15.48 9.31 -20.11
C GLU A 106 15.70 7.83 -19.75
N GLY A 107 14.67 7.09 -19.31
CA GLY A 107 14.75 5.68 -18.97
C GLY A 107 15.44 5.42 -17.63
N GLN A 108 16.33 4.43 -17.55
CA GLN A 108 16.93 3.98 -16.27
C GLN A 108 17.74 5.06 -15.55
N SER A 109 18.48 5.90 -16.28
CA SER A 109 19.25 7.01 -15.70
C SER A 109 18.36 8.05 -15.03
N GLY A 110 17.28 8.44 -15.70
CA GLY A 110 16.31 9.38 -15.15
C GLY A 110 15.53 8.80 -13.96
N GLN A 111 15.17 7.52 -14.04
CA GLN A 111 14.50 6.83 -12.94
C GLN A 111 15.37 6.78 -11.68
N ALA A 112 16.68 6.56 -11.81
CA ALA A 112 17.61 6.60 -10.67
C ALA A 112 17.61 7.98 -9.98
N LYS A 113 17.58 9.09 -10.75
CA LYS A 113 17.48 10.45 -10.21
C LYS A 113 16.15 10.70 -9.49
N ILE A 114 15.04 10.24 -10.07
CA ILE A 114 13.71 10.35 -9.44
C ILE A 114 13.70 9.60 -8.10
N THR A 115 14.24 8.39 -8.06
CA THR A 115 14.38 7.62 -6.81
C THR A 115 15.22 8.37 -5.77
N GLN A 116 16.30 9.04 -6.20
CA GLN A 116 17.11 9.87 -5.31
C GLN A 116 16.31 11.03 -4.71
N TYR A 117 15.50 11.74 -5.51
CA TYR A 117 14.61 12.80 -5.00
C TYR A 117 13.56 12.24 -4.05
N THR A 118 13.03 11.03 -4.32
CA THR A 118 12.11 10.33 -3.40
C THR A 118 12.78 10.10 -2.04
N ARG A 119 14.03 9.67 -2.01
CA ARG A 119 14.79 9.46 -0.76
C ARG A 119 14.93 10.75 0.05
N TYR A 120 15.30 11.87 -0.60
CA TYR A 120 15.42 13.16 0.09
C TYR A 120 14.08 13.63 0.66
N LEU A 121 13.02 13.53 -0.14
CA LEU A 121 11.68 13.91 0.30
C LEU A 121 11.18 13.01 1.43
N THR A 122 11.51 11.71 1.38
CA THR A 122 11.18 10.76 2.46
C THR A 122 11.81 11.16 3.78
N VAL A 123 13.08 11.53 3.78
CA VAL A 123 13.78 11.98 5.00
C VAL A 123 13.16 13.26 5.54
N ALA A 124 12.85 14.24 4.68
CA ALA A 124 12.18 15.48 5.09
C ALA A 124 10.80 15.22 5.71
N LEU A 125 9.98 14.35 5.09
CA LEU A 125 8.67 13.96 5.62
C LEU A 125 8.79 13.14 6.91
N ALA A 126 9.81 12.29 7.02
CA ALA A 126 10.05 11.51 8.24
C ALA A 126 10.39 12.42 9.42
N ILE A 127 11.21 13.46 9.23
CA ILE A 127 11.49 14.47 10.26
C ILE A 127 10.19 15.17 10.66
N LEU A 128 9.39 15.61 9.70
CA LEU A 128 8.14 16.32 9.96
C LEU A 128 7.14 15.42 10.71
N GLN A 129 6.91 14.20 10.24
CA GLN A 129 5.99 13.26 10.89
C GLN A 129 6.53 12.78 12.24
N GLY A 130 7.84 12.57 12.36
CA GLY A 130 8.51 12.21 13.60
C GLY A 130 8.39 13.28 14.67
N THR A 131 8.58 14.55 14.32
CA THR A 131 8.36 15.67 15.26
C THR A 131 6.92 15.74 15.75
N GLY A 132 5.95 15.50 14.85
CA GLY A 132 4.54 15.43 15.22
C GLY A 132 4.23 14.28 16.17
N LEU A 133 4.74 13.08 15.88
CA LEU A 133 4.53 11.92 16.75
C LEU A 133 5.17 12.11 18.12
N VAL A 134 6.38 12.64 18.20
CA VAL A 134 7.04 12.93 19.47
C VAL A 134 6.30 14.01 20.25
N ALA A 135 5.79 15.05 19.57
CA ALA A 135 4.99 16.10 20.23
C ALA A 135 3.70 15.54 20.83
N THR A 136 3.00 14.65 20.13
CA THR A 136 1.78 13.99 20.64
C THR A 136 2.06 12.95 21.72
N ALA A 137 3.20 12.25 21.66
CA ALA A 137 3.62 11.36 22.72
C ALA A 137 3.95 12.13 24.03
N ARG A 138 4.56 13.32 23.91
CA ARG A 138 4.89 14.18 25.05
C ARG A 138 3.66 14.85 25.68
N SER A 139 2.66 15.22 24.86
CA SER A 139 1.42 15.83 25.35
C SER A 139 0.41 14.81 25.91
N GLY A 140 0.74 13.50 25.92
CA GLY A 140 -0.19 12.45 26.31
C GLY A 140 -1.38 12.27 25.34
N ALA A 141 -1.46 13.08 24.29
CA ALA A 141 -2.59 13.06 23.35
C ALA A 141 -2.65 11.75 22.52
N LEU A 142 -1.53 11.04 22.41
CA LEU A 142 -1.44 9.73 21.72
C LEU A 142 -2.31 8.67 22.42
N PHE A 143 -2.38 8.71 23.75
CA PHE A 143 -3.11 7.75 24.58
C PHE A 143 -4.13 8.47 25.47
N SER A 144 -5.06 9.19 24.88
CA SER A 144 -6.11 9.89 25.62
C SER A 144 -6.93 8.90 26.47
N GLY A 145 -6.93 9.12 27.79
CA GLY A 145 -7.60 8.25 28.77
C GLY A 145 -6.69 7.28 29.53
N CYS A 146 -5.40 7.24 29.22
CA CYS A 146 -4.43 6.46 29.98
C CYS A 146 -3.90 7.27 31.18
N PRO A 147 -3.94 6.75 32.43
CA PRO A 147 -3.51 7.50 33.62
C PRO A 147 -2.00 7.78 33.67
N VAL A 148 -1.20 7.04 32.89
CA VAL A 148 0.27 7.20 32.80
C VAL A 148 0.72 7.80 31.48
N ALA A 149 -0.19 8.40 30.70
CA ALA A 149 0.12 8.98 29.39
C ALA A 149 1.22 10.05 29.45
N ASP A 150 1.23 10.88 30.49
CA ASP A 150 2.23 11.94 30.69
C ASP A 150 3.61 11.40 31.11
N GLN A 151 3.72 10.14 31.53
CA GLN A 151 4.96 9.49 31.98
C GLN A 151 5.59 8.62 30.88
N ILE A 152 5.06 8.62 29.67
CA ILE A 152 5.61 7.88 28.53
C ILE A 152 7.00 8.39 28.17
N VAL A 153 7.19 9.71 28.23
CA VAL A 153 8.49 10.37 28.06
C VAL A 153 8.89 11.05 29.37
N PRO A 154 9.57 10.34 30.29
CA PRO A 154 9.89 10.87 31.61
C PRO A 154 10.80 12.10 31.53
N ASN A 155 11.74 12.14 30.59
CA ASN A 155 12.64 13.27 30.37
C ASN A 155 12.18 14.16 29.25
N GLN A 156 11.52 15.28 29.57
CA GLN A 156 11.02 16.24 28.57
C GLN A 156 12.08 17.22 28.07
N SER A 157 13.38 16.89 28.19
CA SER A 157 14.47 17.73 27.68
C SER A 157 14.39 17.89 26.14
N MET A 158 14.83 19.07 25.66
CA MET A 158 14.97 19.33 24.23
C MET A 158 15.91 18.31 23.55
N PHE A 159 16.98 17.92 24.25
CA PHE A 159 17.93 16.92 23.77
C PHE A 159 17.25 15.56 23.55
N THR A 160 16.45 15.08 24.48
CA THR A 160 15.70 13.83 24.34
C THR A 160 14.75 13.87 23.14
N THR A 161 14.07 15.00 22.93
CA THR A 161 13.19 15.19 21.77
C THR A 161 13.94 15.07 20.46
N ILE A 162 15.09 15.73 20.34
CA ILE A 162 15.93 15.66 19.13
C ILE A 162 16.41 14.22 18.89
N VAL A 163 16.89 13.54 19.93
CA VAL A 163 17.33 12.13 19.83
C VAL A 163 16.19 11.24 19.36
N MET A 164 14.99 11.39 19.89
CA MET A 164 13.82 10.62 19.46
C MET A 164 13.49 10.85 17.99
N VAL A 165 13.43 12.11 17.54
CA VAL A 165 13.13 12.44 16.12
C VAL A 165 14.19 11.91 15.19
N VAL A 166 15.48 12.07 15.53
CA VAL A 166 16.59 11.56 14.73
C VAL A 166 16.56 10.03 14.66
N THR A 167 16.28 9.36 15.77
CA THR A 167 16.20 7.89 15.81
C THR A 167 15.05 7.36 14.96
N MET A 168 13.86 7.96 15.02
CA MET A 168 12.73 7.58 14.17
C MET A 168 12.98 7.86 12.69
N THR A 169 13.63 8.98 12.38
CA THR A 169 14.01 9.32 10.99
C THR A 169 15.05 8.35 10.45
N ALA A 170 16.04 7.99 11.25
CA ALA A 170 17.03 6.96 10.90
C ALA A 170 16.36 5.60 10.70
N GLY A 171 15.39 5.27 11.55
CA GLY A 171 14.56 4.06 11.41
C GLY A 171 13.79 4.02 10.09
N THR A 172 13.15 5.12 9.70
CA THR A 172 12.47 5.22 8.40
C THR A 172 13.45 5.08 7.23
N ALA A 173 14.63 5.70 7.31
CA ALA A 173 15.66 5.55 6.30
C ALA A 173 16.15 4.10 6.20
N ALA A 174 16.28 3.40 7.32
CA ALA A 174 16.62 1.98 7.34
C ALA A 174 15.51 1.11 6.70
N VAL A 175 14.24 1.36 7.00
CA VAL A 175 13.09 0.66 6.39
C VAL A 175 13.06 0.89 4.88
N MET A 176 13.28 2.13 4.44
CA MET A 176 13.38 2.46 3.03
C MET A 176 14.50 1.66 2.35
N TRP A 177 15.69 1.64 2.94
CA TRP A 177 16.83 0.87 2.42
C TRP A 177 16.55 -0.63 2.37
N LEU A 178 15.93 -1.21 3.41
CA LEU A 178 15.52 -2.61 3.42
C LEU A 178 14.52 -2.92 2.30
N GLY A 179 13.56 -2.02 2.04
CA GLY A 179 12.61 -2.16 0.94
C GLY A 179 13.29 -2.12 -0.44
N GLU A 180 14.25 -1.23 -0.64
CA GLU A 180 15.04 -1.17 -1.88
C GLU A 180 15.88 -2.45 -2.05
N LEU A 181 16.50 -2.97 -0.99
CA LEU A 181 17.25 -4.24 -1.03
C LEU A 181 16.37 -5.43 -1.44
N ILE A 182 15.12 -5.51 -0.97
CA ILE A 182 14.19 -6.54 -1.42
C ILE A 182 13.90 -6.39 -2.91
N THR A 183 13.69 -5.16 -3.39
CA THR A 183 13.40 -4.89 -4.80
C THR A 183 14.57 -5.28 -5.71
N ASP A 184 15.80 -4.99 -5.28
CA ASP A 184 17.02 -5.24 -6.07
C ASP A 184 17.45 -6.72 -6.06
N ARG A 185 17.41 -7.36 -4.90
CA ARG A 185 17.99 -8.70 -4.69
C ARG A 185 16.98 -9.77 -4.28
N GLY A 186 15.77 -9.38 -3.92
CA GLY A 186 14.71 -10.27 -3.48
C GLY A 186 13.72 -10.64 -4.58
N ILE A 187 12.47 -10.80 -4.19
CA ILE A 187 11.32 -11.08 -5.06
C ILE A 187 10.28 -10.02 -4.81
N GLY A 188 9.73 -9.46 -5.89
CA GLY A 188 8.64 -8.49 -5.80
C GLY A 188 9.09 -7.05 -5.53
N ASN A 189 8.10 -6.19 -5.35
CA ASN A 189 8.33 -4.81 -4.91
C ASN A 189 8.54 -4.81 -3.39
N GLY A 190 9.74 -4.49 -2.92
CA GLY A 190 10.09 -4.57 -1.51
C GLY A 190 9.23 -3.69 -0.61
N MET A 191 8.84 -2.50 -1.09
CA MET A 191 7.97 -1.61 -0.34
C MET A 191 6.57 -2.21 -0.12
N SER A 192 6.01 -2.80 -1.17
CA SER A 192 4.71 -3.47 -1.09
C SER A 192 4.75 -4.70 -0.17
N ILE A 193 5.85 -5.46 -0.20
CA ILE A 193 6.04 -6.63 0.68
C ILE A 193 6.16 -6.21 2.14
N LEU A 194 6.92 -5.15 2.46
CA LEU A 194 7.02 -4.65 3.83
C LEU A 194 5.66 -4.16 4.35
N MET A 195 4.87 -3.51 3.50
CA MET A 195 3.50 -3.12 3.84
C MET A 195 2.59 -4.34 4.09
N PHE A 196 2.65 -5.33 3.19
CA PHE A 196 1.93 -6.58 3.34
C PHE A 196 2.23 -7.26 4.67
N ILE A 197 3.51 -7.39 5.03
CA ILE A 197 3.94 -8.01 6.28
C ILE A 197 3.51 -7.19 7.51
N SER A 198 3.57 -5.86 7.43
CA SER A 198 3.10 -4.98 8.52
C SER A 198 1.62 -5.24 8.83
N ILE A 199 0.79 -5.26 7.80
CA ILE A 199 -0.65 -5.49 7.94
C ILE A 199 -0.92 -6.94 8.37
N ALA A 200 -0.29 -7.93 7.73
CA ALA A 200 -0.50 -9.34 8.05
C ALA A 200 -0.10 -9.69 9.49
N ALA A 201 0.90 -9.03 10.02
CA ALA A 201 1.36 -9.25 11.39
C ALA A 201 0.41 -8.68 12.46
N SER A 202 -0.41 -7.68 12.12
CA SER A 202 -1.42 -7.15 13.04
C SER A 202 -2.71 -7.99 13.08
N PHE A 203 -2.92 -8.89 12.10
CA PHE A 203 -4.13 -9.71 12.01
C PHE A 203 -4.39 -10.61 13.21
N PRO A 204 -3.42 -11.41 13.71
CA PRO A 204 -3.69 -12.31 14.82
C PRO A 204 -4.11 -11.59 16.10
N SER A 205 -3.44 -10.47 16.43
CA SER A 205 -3.78 -9.67 17.62
C SER A 205 -5.12 -8.99 17.50
N ALA A 206 -5.47 -8.47 16.33
CA ALA A 206 -6.75 -7.84 16.07
C ALA A 206 -7.92 -8.84 16.08
N LEU A 207 -7.74 -10.04 15.52
CA LEU A 207 -8.72 -11.11 15.61
C LEU A 207 -8.95 -11.57 17.06
N TRP A 208 -7.87 -11.68 17.83
CA TRP A 208 -7.96 -12.05 19.24
C TRP A 208 -8.69 -10.97 20.06
N ALA A 209 -8.44 -9.70 19.77
CA ALA A 209 -9.13 -8.57 20.40
C ALA A 209 -10.65 -8.62 20.15
N ILE A 210 -11.12 -9.02 18.97
CA ILE A 210 -12.55 -9.19 18.67
C ILE A 210 -13.14 -10.28 19.56
N LYS A 211 -12.45 -11.42 19.73
CA LYS A 211 -12.92 -12.48 20.62
C LYS A 211 -13.06 -12.00 22.06
N THR A 212 -12.08 -11.23 22.57
CA THR A 212 -12.07 -10.79 23.98
C THR A 212 -13.05 -9.66 24.28
N SER A 213 -13.45 -8.87 23.27
CA SER A 213 -14.40 -7.76 23.42
C SER A 213 -15.83 -8.10 22.98
N GLY A 214 -16.03 -9.25 22.35
CA GLY A 214 -17.34 -9.73 21.90
C GLY A 214 -18.29 -10.06 23.06
N LYS A 215 -19.58 -9.75 22.88
CA LYS A 215 -20.62 -9.93 23.90
C LYS A 215 -21.45 -11.20 23.68
N LEU A 216 -21.48 -11.74 22.46
CA LEU A 216 -22.28 -12.93 22.11
C LEU A 216 -21.45 -14.22 22.29
N ALA A 217 -21.92 -15.11 23.16
CA ALA A 217 -21.32 -16.41 23.42
C ALA A 217 -19.79 -16.34 23.61
N ASP A 218 -19.32 -15.52 24.56
CA ASP A 218 -17.90 -15.26 24.83
C ASP A 218 -17.09 -14.77 23.60
N GLY A 219 -17.76 -14.06 22.66
CA GLY A 219 -17.13 -13.51 21.46
C GLY A 219 -16.83 -14.52 20.34
N TRP A 220 -17.15 -15.81 20.50
CA TRP A 220 -16.89 -16.80 19.46
C TRP A 220 -17.75 -16.62 18.21
N ILE A 221 -19.02 -16.23 18.36
CA ILE A 221 -19.92 -16.00 17.23
C ILE A 221 -19.42 -14.81 16.42
N GLU A 222 -19.05 -13.71 17.07
CA GLU A 222 -18.49 -12.52 16.41
C GLU A 222 -17.16 -12.86 15.70
N PHE A 223 -16.28 -13.64 16.34
CA PHE A 223 -15.01 -14.09 15.78
C PHE A 223 -15.21 -14.91 14.48
N PHE A 224 -16.07 -15.92 14.49
CA PHE A 224 -16.32 -16.73 13.29
C PHE A 224 -17.05 -15.95 12.20
N THR A 225 -17.97 -15.05 12.55
CA THR A 225 -18.65 -14.19 11.58
C THR A 225 -17.66 -13.27 10.87
N VAL A 226 -16.72 -12.66 11.62
CA VAL A 226 -15.68 -11.80 11.05
C VAL A 226 -14.75 -12.57 10.12
N ILE A 227 -14.35 -13.79 10.48
CA ILE A 227 -13.53 -14.63 9.61
C ILE A 227 -14.28 -15.00 8.34
N LEU A 228 -15.56 -15.37 8.43
CA LEU A 228 -16.38 -15.71 7.27
C LEU A 228 -16.52 -14.52 6.32
N VAL A 229 -16.88 -13.35 6.85
CA VAL A 229 -16.98 -12.11 6.06
C VAL A 229 -15.64 -11.77 5.43
N GLY A 230 -14.54 -11.85 6.19
CA GLY A 230 -13.19 -11.62 5.68
C GLY A 230 -12.85 -12.57 4.54
N PHE A 231 -13.16 -13.86 4.66
CA PHE A 231 -12.94 -14.84 3.61
C PHE A 231 -13.72 -14.55 2.33
N VAL A 232 -15.01 -14.19 2.46
CA VAL A 232 -15.85 -13.79 1.32
C VAL A 232 -15.30 -12.54 0.64
N MET A 233 -14.86 -11.54 1.42
CA MET A 233 -14.26 -10.33 0.89
C MET A 233 -12.95 -10.62 0.14
N VAL A 234 -12.07 -11.45 0.69
CA VAL A 234 -10.84 -11.89 0.03
C VAL A 234 -11.15 -12.59 -1.29
N ALA A 235 -12.10 -13.53 -1.30
CA ALA A 235 -12.50 -14.25 -2.51
C ALA A 235 -13.02 -13.29 -3.61
N LEU A 236 -13.83 -12.31 -3.23
CA LEU A 236 -14.37 -11.30 -4.16
C LEU A 236 -13.24 -10.41 -4.72
N VAL A 237 -12.31 -9.97 -3.87
CA VAL A 237 -11.16 -9.17 -4.30
C VAL A 237 -10.27 -9.96 -5.26
N VAL A 238 -9.96 -11.22 -4.94
CA VAL A 238 -9.16 -12.10 -5.82
C VAL A 238 -9.83 -12.27 -7.17
N PHE A 239 -11.16 -12.47 -7.20
CA PHE A 239 -11.91 -12.64 -8.43
C PHE A 239 -11.80 -11.39 -9.35
N VAL A 240 -11.98 -10.20 -8.79
CA VAL A 240 -11.91 -8.96 -9.59
C VAL A 240 -10.47 -8.59 -9.97
N GLU A 241 -9.49 -8.80 -9.09
CA GLU A 241 -8.07 -8.53 -9.38
C GLU A 241 -7.49 -9.44 -10.48
N GLN A 242 -8.05 -10.64 -10.65
CA GLN A 242 -7.67 -11.54 -11.73
C GLN A 242 -8.43 -11.27 -13.03
N ALA A 243 -9.54 -10.53 -12.99
CA ALA A 243 -10.34 -10.22 -14.15
C ALA A 243 -9.58 -9.32 -15.13
N GLN A 244 -9.50 -9.75 -16.39
CA GLN A 244 -8.80 -9.03 -17.45
C GLN A 244 -9.59 -9.07 -18.77
N ARG A 245 -9.61 -7.96 -19.49
CA ARG A 245 -10.09 -7.91 -20.86
C ARG A 245 -8.94 -8.18 -21.82
N ARG A 246 -9.05 -9.20 -22.63
CA ARG A 246 -8.04 -9.59 -23.63
C ARG A 246 -8.38 -8.97 -24.97
N ILE A 247 -7.52 -8.07 -25.46
CA ILE A 247 -7.65 -7.46 -26.79
C ILE A 247 -6.79 -8.27 -27.76
N PRO A 248 -7.38 -8.90 -28.79
CA PRO A 248 -6.62 -9.71 -29.75
C PRO A 248 -5.73 -8.81 -30.62
N VAL A 249 -4.47 -9.20 -30.77
CA VAL A 249 -3.49 -8.56 -31.64
C VAL A 249 -2.96 -9.59 -32.62
N GLN A 250 -2.90 -9.23 -33.88
CA GLN A 250 -2.33 -10.06 -34.93
C GLN A 250 -1.05 -9.41 -35.47
N TYR A 251 -0.02 -10.22 -35.65
CA TYR A 251 1.21 -9.80 -36.30
C TYR A 251 1.22 -10.26 -37.73
N ALA A 252 1.67 -9.38 -38.65
CA ALA A 252 1.74 -9.67 -40.08
C ALA A 252 2.67 -10.87 -40.34
N LYS A 253 2.22 -11.81 -41.15
CA LYS A 253 3.04 -12.92 -41.65
C LYS A 253 4.04 -12.36 -42.66
N ARG A 254 5.34 -12.64 -42.47
CA ARG A 254 6.37 -12.40 -43.48
C ARG A 254 6.70 -13.70 -44.19
N MET A 255 6.57 -13.73 -45.52
CA MET A 255 7.07 -14.82 -46.34
C MET A 255 8.45 -14.48 -46.84
N ILE A 256 9.43 -15.32 -46.58
CA ILE A 256 10.78 -15.24 -47.09
C ILE A 256 11.00 -16.53 -47.89
N GLY A 257 10.86 -16.43 -49.22
CA GLY A 257 10.84 -17.59 -50.11
C GLY A 257 9.62 -18.50 -49.86
N ARG A 258 9.86 -19.81 -49.68
CA ARG A 258 8.81 -20.80 -49.40
C ARG A 258 8.48 -20.96 -47.92
N ARG A 259 9.19 -20.26 -47.04
CA ARG A 259 8.96 -20.35 -45.56
C ARG A 259 8.16 -19.15 -45.08
N SER A 260 7.10 -19.44 -44.34
CA SER A 260 6.28 -18.43 -43.66
C SER A 260 6.83 -18.21 -42.26
N TYR A 261 7.27 -17.00 -41.93
CA TYR A 261 7.73 -16.57 -40.61
C TYR A 261 6.72 -15.59 -39.99
N GLY A 262 6.35 -15.81 -38.72
CA GLY A 262 5.42 -14.95 -37.99
C GLY A 262 3.95 -15.37 -38.18
N GLY A 263 3.03 -14.49 -37.82
CA GLY A 263 1.59 -14.74 -37.85
C GLY A 263 1.07 -15.37 -36.55
N THR A 264 1.76 -15.16 -35.43
CA THR A 264 1.24 -15.49 -34.12
C THR A 264 0.18 -14.46 -33.72
N SER A 265 -0.99 -14.94 -33.34
CA SER A 265 -1.97 -14.10 -32.65
C SER A 265 -1.63 -14.07 -31.16
N THR A 266 -1.57 -12.87 -30.60
CA THR A 266 -1.42 -12.66 -29.16
C THR A 266 -2.52 -11.73 -28.66
N TYR A 267 -2.53 -11.40 -27.39
CA TYR A 267 -3.50 -10.48 -26.82
C TYR A 267 -2.85 -9.50 -25.85
N ILE A 268 -3.40 -8.30 -25.76
CA ILE A 268 -3.05 -7.32 -24.73
C ILE A 268 -4.00 -7.55 -23.54
N PRO A 269 -3.51 -7.96 -22.38
CA PRO A 269 -4.34 -8.11 -21.19
C PRO A 269 -4.53 -6.73 -20.53
N LEU A 270 -5.75 -6.21 -20.50
CA LEU A 270 -6.13 -5.04 -19.71
C LEU A 270 -6.84 -5.52 -18.46
N LYS A 271 -6.26 -5.29 -17.28
CA LYS A 271 -6.90 -5.63 -16.00
C LYS A 271 -8.11 -4.74 -15.75
N VAL A 272 -9.16 -5.25 -15.12
CA VAL A 272 -10.32 -4.45 -14.69
C VAL A 272 -9.89 -3.41 -13.68
N ASN A 273 -9.07 -3.82 -12.71
CA ASN A 273 -8.37 -2.90 -11.81
C ASN A 273 -6.95 -2.66 -12.33
N GLN A 274 -6.79 -1.71 -13.27
CA GLN A 274 -5.49 -1.31 -13.81
C GLN A 274 -4.66 -0.52 -12.80
N ALA A 275 -5.32 0.24 -11.92
CA ALA A 275 -4.69 1.07 -10.92
C ALA A 275 -4.16 0.27 -9.70
N GLY A 276 -4.60 -0.98 -9.52
CA GLY A 276 -4.24 -1.79 -8.37
C GLY A 276 -4.72 -1.17 -7.05
N VAL A 277 -3.89 -1.25 -6.03
CA VAL A 277 -4.19 -0.78 -4.67
C VAL A 277 -3.74 0.68 -4.45
N ILE A 278 -2.94 1.22 -5.36
CA ILE A 278 -2.29 2.53 -5.22
C ILE A 278 -3.27 3.69 -4.96
N PRO A 279 -4.42 3.82 -5.65
CA PRO A 279 -5.39 4.89 -5.39
C PRO A 279 -5.93 4.92 -3.96
N VAL A 280 -6.10 3.76 -3.37
CA VAL A 280 -6.61 3.62 -1.99
C VAL A 280 -5.57 4.11 -0.99
N ILE A 281 -4.29 3.79 -1.23
CA ILE A 281 -3.17 4.27 -0.41
C ILE A 281 -3.03 5.79 -0.54
N PHE A 282 -3.20 6.35 -1.75
CA PHE A 282 -3.14 7.78 -2.00
C PHE A 282 -4.25 8.52 -1.27
N ALA A 283 -5.47 8.04 -1.37
CA ALA A 283 -6.63 8.62 -0.71
C ALA A 283 -6.46 8.61 0.82
N SER A 284 -6.00 7.51 1.40
CA SER A 284 -5.75 7.42 2.84
C SER A 284 -4.63 8.35 3.30
N SER A 285 -3.53 8.43 2.55
CA SER A 285 -2.41 9.33 2.86
C SER A 285 -2.80 10.81 2.77
N LEU A 286 -3.63 11.18 1.78
CA LEU A 286 -4.11 12.56 1.64
C LEU A 286 -5.06 12.96 2.78
N LEU A 287 -5.95 12.06 3.18
CA LEU A 287 -6.86 12.29 4.31
C LEU A 287 -6.15 12.35 5.67
N TYR A 288 -4.94 11.81 5.75
CA TYR A 288 -4.13 11.91 6.96
C TYR A 288 -3.52 13.32 7.14
N ILE A 289 -3.30 14.08 6.06
CA ILE A 289 -2.69 15.44 6.11
C ILE A 289 -3.51 16.42 6.95
N PRO A 290 -4.84 16.57 6.78
CA PRO A 290 -5.65 17.44 7.64
C PRO A 290 -5.57 17.09 9.12
N ALA A 291 -5.51 15.79 9.43
CA ALA A 291 -5.36 15.33 10.80
C ALA A 291 -4.02 15.76 11.41
N LEU A 292 -2.92 15.67 10.63
CA LEU A 292 -1.60 16.17 11.05
C LEU A 292 -1.64 17.69 11.30
N ILE A 293 -2.26 18.47 10.40
CA ILE A 293 -2.34 19.94 10.55
C ILE A 293 -3.05 20.31 11.86
N VAL A 294 -4.17 19.66 12.17
CA VAL A 294 -4.90 19.89 13.43
C VAL A 294 -4.03 19.52 14.63
N GLN A 295 -3.32 18.42 14.55
CA GLN A 295 -2.44 17.94 15.61
C GLN A 295 -1.29 18.92 15.91
N PHE A 296 -0.65 19.47 14.87
CA PHE A 296 0.41 20.47 15.02
C PHE A 296 -0.11 21.84 15.51
N SER A 297 -1.31 22.22 15.09
CA SER A 297 -1.88 23.51 15.44
C SER A 297 -2.24 23.61 16.93
N ASN A 298 -2.45 22.48 17.62
CA ASN A 298 -2.90 22.39 19.03
C ASN A 298 -4.00 23.43 19.35
N SER A 299 -4.79 23.79 18.32
CA SER A 299 -5.70 24.91 18.32
C SER A 299 -7.10 24.45 18.74
N LYS A 300 -7.68 25.12 19.72
CA LYS A 300 -9.11 24.97 20.06
C LYS A 300 -10.02 25.80 19.13
N ALA A 301 -9.51 26.19 17.94
CA ALA A 301 -10.28 26.95 16.97
C ALA A 301 -11.40 26.08 16.37
N GLY A 302 -12.52 26.68 16.04
CA GLY A 302 -13.69 25.97 15.52
C GLY A 302 -13.44 25.14 14.27
N TRP A 303 -12.54 25.60 13.37
CA TRP A 303 -12.14 24.85 12.18
C TRP A 303 -11.36 23.56 12.52
N ALA A 304 -10.50 23.59 13.55
CA ALA A 304 -9.73 22.43 13.98
C ALA A 304 -10.65 21.37 14.59
N ILE A 305 -11.59 21.78 15.43
CA ILE A 305 -12.61 20.91 16.01
C ILE A 305 -13.48 20.30 14.91
N TRP A 306 -13.90 21.12 13.93
CA TRP A 306 -14.70 20.64 12.81
C TRP A 306 -13.97 19.58 11.97
N ILE A 307 -12.68 19.78 11.65
CA ILE A 307 -11.86 18.77 10.95
C ILE A 307 -11.73 17.51 11.79
N GLN A 308 -11.47 17.65 13.09
CA GLN A 308 -11.32 16.53 14.00
C GLN A 308 -12.61 15.70 14.10
N ASP A 309 -13.76 16.31 14.15
CA ASP A 309 -15.04 15.62 14.27
C ASP A 309 -15.52 15.00 12.96
N ASN A 310 -15.31 15.67 11.83
CA ASN A 310 -15.89 15.27 10.55
C ASN A 310 -14.92 14.53 9.61
N LEU A 311 -13.63 14.87 9.62
CA LEU A 311 -12.64 14.32 8.70
C LEU A 311 -11.66 13.31 9.36
N THR A 312 -11.67 13.20 10.71
CA THR A 312 -10.77 12.31 11.42
C THR A 312 -11.46 11.03 11.86
N LYS A 313 -12.78 11.07 12.07
CA LYS A 313 -13.56 9.89 12.47
C LYS A 313 -13.91 9.07 11.23
N GLY A 314 -13.29 7.90 11.08
CA GLY A 314 -13.47 7.02 9.92
C GLY A 314 -14.90 6.55 9.65
N THR A 315 -15.79 6.63 10.65
CA THR A 315 -17.21 6.27 10.55
C THR A 315 -18.12 7.45 10.17
N HIS A 316 -17.57 8.67 10.10
CA HIS A 316 -18.37 9.85 9.79
C HIS A 316 -18.70 9.91 8.29
N PRO A 317 -19.93 10.25 7.87
CA PRO A 317 -20.35 10.25 6.47
C PRO A 317 -19.51 11.20 5.59
N TYR A 318 -19.05 12.35 6.10
CA TYR A 318 -18.18 13.24 5.35
C TYR A 318 -16.80 12.60 5.05
N TYR A 319 -16.22 11.90 6.02
CA TYR A 319 -14.99 11.13 5.79
C TYR A 319 -15.18 10.07 4.72
N MET A 320 -16.23 9.26 4.83
CA MET A 320 -16.52 8.17 3.88
C MET A 320 -16.73 8.70 2.46
N THR A 321 -17.48 9.81 2.32
CA THR A 321 -17.75 10.41 1.01
C THR A 321 -16.47 11.01 0.40
N ALA A 322 -15.68 11.74 1.20
CA ALA A 322 -14.40 12.28 0.74
C ALA A 322 -13.42 11.17 0.34
N TYR A 323 -13.35 10.11 1.12
CA TYR A 323 -12.50 8.95 0.85
C TYR A 323 -12.88 8.25 -0.45
N PHE A 324 -14.18 8.00 -0.66
CA PHE A 324 -14.68 7.40 -1.89
C PHE A 324 -14.35 8.24 -3.13
N LEU A 325 -14.63 9.55 -3.07
CA LEU A 325 -14.35 10.47 -4.18
C LEU A 325 -12.85 10.54 -4.49
N LEU A 326 -12.01 10.57 -3.47
CA LEU A 326 -10.56 10.55 -3.64
C LEU A 326 -10.07 9.24 -4.27
N ILE A 327 -10.61 8.08 -3.87
CA ILE A 327 -10.25 6.80 -4.47
C ILE A 327 -10.60 6.81 -5.97
N VAL A 328 -11.82 7.24 -6.33
CA VAL A 328 -12.25 7.32 -7.73
C VAL A 328 -11.36 8.28 -8.51
N PHE A 329 -11.11 9.47 -7.98
CA PHE A 329 -10.23 10.46 -8.61
C PHE A 329 -8.82 9.90 -8.85
N PHE A 330 -8.19 9.33 -7.84
CA PHE A 330 -6.85 8.77 -7.97
C PHE A 330 -6.79 7.53 -8.84
N ALA A 331 -7.87 6.74 -8.94
CA ALA A 331 -7.93 5.61 -9.86
C ALA A 331 -7.84 6.08 -11.31
N PHE A 332 -8.62 7.07 -11.71
CA PHE A 332 -8.53 7.66 -13.04
C PHE A 332 -7.19 8.32 -13.29
N PHE A 333 -6.72 9.09 -12.34
CA PHE A 333 -5.44 9.79 -12.43
C PHE A 333 -4.27 8.81 -12.61
N TYR A 334 -4.22 7.74 -11.81
CA TYR A 334 -3.15 6.75 -11.88
C TYR A 334 -3.19 5.96 -13.18
N VAL A 335 -4.36 5.57 -13.67
CA VAL A 335 -4.50 4.87 -14.95
C VAL A 335 -4.01 5.74 -16.10
N ALA A 336 -4.32 7.03 -16.10
CA ALA A 336 -3.87 7.98 -17.12
C ALA A 336 -2.33 8.13 -17.16
N ILE A 337 -1.66 8.02 -16.02
CA ILE A 337 -0.19 8.12 -15.93
C ILE A 337 0.50 6.79 -16.23
N SER A 338 -0.10 5.69 -15.78
CA SER A 338 0.51 4.36 -15.83
C SER A 338 0.45 3.73 -17.21
N PHE A 339 -0.57 4.05 -17.99
CA PHE A 339 -0.77 3.50 -19.33
C PHE A 339 -0.84 4.61 -20.36
N ASN A 340 0.12 4.61 -21.29
CA ASN A 340 0.14 5.54 -22.43
C ASN A 340 -0.33 4.82 -23.70
N PRO A 341 -1.59 5.05 -24.15
CA PRO A 341 -2.14 4.38 -25.33
C PRO A 341 -1.38 4.69 -26.62
N GLU A 342 -0.83 5.91 -26.75
CA GLU A 342 -0.09 6.33 -27.94
C GLU A 342 1.23 5.55 -28.07
N GLU A 343 1.99 5.45 -26.99
CA GLU A 343 3.25 4.71 -26.97
C GLU A 343 3.04 3.21 -27.27
N VAL A 344 1.99 2.61 -26.70
CA VAL A 344 1.63 1.21 -26.97
C VAL A 344 1.25 1.02 -28.44
N ALA A 345 0.44 1.91 -29.02
CA ALA A 345 0.01 1.85 -30.41
C ALA A 345 1.20 2.03 -31.38
N ASP A 346 2.13 2.96 -31.06
CA ASP A 346 3.34 3.18 -31.87
C ASP A 346 4.30 1.99 -31.80
N ASN A 347 4.47 1.40 -30.65
CA ASN A 347 5.28 0.19 -30.49
C ASN A 347 4.66 -0.98 -31.27
N MET A 348 3.33 -1.17 -31.20
CA MET A 348 2.63 -2.17 -32.02
C MET A 348 2.86 -1.93 -33.53
N LYS A 349 2.75 -0.69 -33.97
CA LYS A 349 3.00 -0.32 -35.37
C LYS A 349 4.42 -0.65 -35.80
N LYS A 350 5.42 -0.33 -34.98
CA LYS A 350 6.85 -0.64 -35.24
C LYS A 350 7.10 -2.14 -35.41
N TYR A 351 6.43 -2.97 -34.63
CA TYR A 351 6.56 -4.43 -34.69
C TYR A 351 5.61 -5.11 -35.66
N GLY A 352 4.83 -4.35 -36.48
CA GLY A 352 3.89 -4.89 -37.45
C GLY A 352 2.65 -5.56 -36.85
N GLY A 353 2.32 -5.23 -35.57
CA GLY A 353 1.11 -5.67 -34.92
C GLY A 353 -0.09 -4.76 -35.25
N PHE A 354 -1.27 -5.34 -35.37
CA PHE A 354 -2.51 -4.60 -35.55
C PHE A 354 -3.68 -5.30 -34.81
N ILE A 355 -4.68 -4.52 -34.45
CA ILE A 355 -5.93 -5.04 -33.92
C ILE A 355 -6.87 -5.33 -35.10
N PRO A 356 -7.48 -6.53 -35.20
CA PRO A 356 -8.40 -6.85 -36.28
C PRO A 356 -9.52 -5.80 -36.38
N GLY A 357 -9.68 -5.23 -37.58
CA GLY A 357 -10.69 -4.20 -37.89
C GLY A 357 -10.28 -2.75 -37.56
N ILE A 358 -9.08 -2.52 -36.98
CA ILE A 358 -8.60 -1.17 -36.64
C ILE A 358 -7.26 -0.90 -37.33
N ARG A 359 -7.09 0.29 -37.93
CA ARG A 359 -5.83 0.68 -38.56
C ARG A 359 -4.75 0.89 -37.50
N ALA A 360 -3.53 0.42 -37.80
CA ALA A 360 -2.37 0.62 -36.93
C ALA A 360 -2.03 2.12 -36.81
N GLY A 361 -1.64 2.56 -35.58
CA GLY A 361 -1.27 3.92 -35.28
C GLY A 361 -2.34 4.66 -34.44
N ARG A 362 -2.65 5.91 -34.76
CA ARG A 362 -3.56 6.77 -34.00
C ARG A 362 -4.96 6.15 -33.75
N PRO A 363 -5.64 5.51 -34.71
CA PRO A 363 -6.92 4.85 -34.42
C PRO A 363 -6.82 3.72 -33.41
N THR A 364 -5.68 3.03 -33.33
CA THR A 364 -5.41 2.02 -32.30
C THR A 364 -5.25 2.66 -30.93
N ALA A 365 -4.56 3.80 -30.82
CA ALA A 365 -4.43 4.55 -29.57
C ALA A 365 -5.79 5.05 -29.06
N GLU A 366 -6.61 5.61 -29.95
CA GLU A 366 -7.97 6.08 -29.61
C GLU A 366 -8.87 4.93 -29.12
N TYR A 367 -8.80 3.76 -29.76
CA TYR A 367 -9.54 2.57 -29.34
C TYR A 367 -9.06 2.06 -27.97
N LEU A 368 -7.75 1.98 -27.74
CA LEU A 368 -7.20 1.58 -26.45
C LEU A 368 -7.61 2.55 -25.34
N SER A 369 -7.54 3.86 -25.59
CA SER A 369 -7.99 4.89 -24.65
C SER A 369 -9.49 4.76 -24.33
N TYR A 370 -10.33 4.54 -25.34
CA TYR A 370 -11.76 4.31 -25.15
C TYR A 370 -12.04 3.08 -24.27
N VAL A 371 -11.39 1.94 -24.56
CA VAL A 371 -11.56 0.71 -23.77
C VAL A 371 -11.07 0.91 -22.34
N LEU A 372 -9.93 1.60 -22.17
CA LEU A 372 -9.35 1.86 -20.87
C LEU A 372 -10.29 2.68 -19.98
N ASN A 373 -10.81 3.79 -20.51
CA ASN A 373 -11.76 4.64 -19.79
C ASN A 373 -13.03 3.87 -19.38
N ARG A 374 -13.53 3.00 -20.26
CA ARG A 374 -14.71 2.17 -19.96
C ARG A 374 -14.46 1.12 -18.90
N ILE A 375 -13.25 0.57 -18.81
CA ILE A 375 -12.88 -0.42 -17.80
C ILE A 375 -12.54 0.26 -16.46
N THR A 376 -11.95 1.45 -16.49
CA THR A 376 -11.57 2.19 -15.29
C THR A 376 -12.80 2.59 -14.44
N TRP A 377 -13.93 2.89 -15.06
CA TRP A 377 -15.16 3.21 -14.32
C TRP A 377 -15.60 2.12 -13.33
N PRO A 378 -15.92 0.89 -13.78
CA PRO A 378 -16.28 -0.18 -12.86
C PRO A 378 -15.14 -0.55 -11.91
N GLY A 379 -13.88 -0.45 -12.35
CA GLY A 379 -12.71 -0.69 -11.49
C GLY A 379 -12.60 0.31 -10.34
N SER A 380 -12.80 1.60 -10.60
CA SER A 380 -12.75 2.64 -9.55
C SER A 380 -13.91 2.55 -8.57
N LEU A 381 -15.14 2.25 -9.06
CA LEU A 381 -16.30 2.01 -8.20
C LEU A 381 -16.09 0.79 -7.31
N TYR A 382 -15.56 -0.29 -7.87
CA TYR A 382 -15.20 -1.49 -7.11
C TYR A 382 -14.21 -1.18 -5.98
N LEU A 383 -13.12 -0.45 -6.27
CA LEU A 383 -12.13 -0.06 -5.26
C LEU A 383 -12.76 0.76 -4.14
N GLY A 384 -13.58 1.76 -4.50
CA GLY A 384 -14.27 2.61 -3.53
C GLY A 384 -15.25 1.83 -2.67
N LEU A 385 -16.03 0.92 -3.26
CA LEU A 385 -16.98 0.08 -2.52
C LEU A 385 -16.26 -0.87 -1.56
N ILE A 386 -15.23 -1.59 -2.00
CA ILE A 386 -14.48 -2.50 -1.11
C ILE A 386 -13.79 -1.74 0.02
N ALA A 387 -13.30 -0.54 -0.23
CA ALA A 387 -12.71 0.28 0.82
C ALA A 387 -13.74 0.71 1.88
N LEU A 388 -15.01 0.95 1.49
CA LEU A 388 -16.05 1.46 2.38
C LEU A 388 -16.90 0.37 3.04
N VAL A 389 -17.16 -0.75 2.37
CA VAL A 389 -18.08 -1.81 2.89
C VAL A 389 -17.74 -2.25 4.31
N PRO A 390 -16.48 -2.53 4.68
CA PRO A 390 -16.16 -2.92 6.05
C PRO A 390 -16.42 -1.82 7.08
N THR A 391 -16.14 -0.55 6.73
CA THR A 391 -16.39 0.59 7.63
C THR A 391 -17.86 0.85 7.81
N MET A 392 -18.68 0.68 6.76
CA MET A 392 -20.15 0.79 6.84
C MET A 392 -20.76 -0.37 7.64
N ALA A 393 -20.27 -1.59 7.45
CA ALA A 393 -20.72 -2.75 8.21
C ALA A 393 -20.47 -2.55 9.71
N LEU A 394 -19.29 -2.06 10.09
CA LEU A 394 -18.97 -1.77 11.49
C LEU A 394 -19.82 -0.66 12.08
N ALA A 395 -20.12 0.39 11.33
CA ALA A 395 -21.02 1.45 11.76
C ALA A 395 -22.43 0.95 12.02
N GLY A 396 -22.90 -0.03 11.23
CA GLY A 396 -24.25 -0.65 11.37
C GLY A 396 -24.38 -1.63 12.54
N PHE A 397 -23.30 -2.33 12.91
CA PHE A 397 -23.31 -3.31 14.01
C PHE A 397 -23.07 -2.71 15.41
N GLY A 398 -23.19 -1.39 15.58
CA GLY A 398 -23.12 -0.74 16.89
C GLY A 398 -21.71 -0.43 17.39
N GLY A 399 -20.76 -0.35 16.51
CA GLY A 399 -19.56 0.46 16.62
C GLY A 399 -18.58 0.19 17.76
N ALA A 400 -18.51 -0.98 18.34
CA ALA A 400 -17.69 -1.18 19.52
C ALA A 400 -16.18 -1.40 19.23
N ASN A 401 -15.80 -1.85 18.03
CA ASN A 401 -14.41 -2.20 17.75
C ASN A 401 -13.92 -1.63 16.41
N GLN A 402 -13.32 -0.46 16.46
CA GLN A 402 -12.72 0.21 15.31
C GLN A 402 -11.42 -0.45 14.81
N ASN A 403 -10.91 -1.44 15.51
CA ASN A 403 -9.73 -2.24 15.14
C ASN A 403 -10.10 -3.45 14.28
N PHE A 404 -10.99 -3.26 13.28
CA PHE A 404 -11.36 -4.36 12.41
C PHE A 404 -10.21 -4.70 11.46
N PRO A 405 -9.60 -5.89 11.58
CA PRO A 405 -8.41 -6.25 10.79
C PRO A 405 -8.70 -6.37 9.30
N PHE A 406 -9.96 -6.64 8.95
CA PHE A 406 -10.40 -6.75 7.56
C PHE A 406 -10.91 -5.42 7.00
N GLY A 407 -10.34 -4.28 7.39
CA GLY A 407 -10.60 -3.01 6.72
C GLY A 407 -10.38 -3.14 5.21
N GLY A 408 -11.22 -2.49 4.40
CA GLY A 408 -11.16 -2.64 2.94
C GLY A 408 -9.78 -2.38 2.34
N THR A 409 -9.05 -1.38 2.86
CA THR A 409 -7.65 -1.09 2.50
C THR A 409 -6.72 -2.25 2.79
N SER A 410 -6.82 -2.84 3.97
CA SER A 410 -5.94 -3.93 4.40
C SER A 410 -6.11 -5.18 3.54
N ILE A 411 -7.37 -5.55 3.24
CA ILE A 411 -7.68 -6.68 2.36
C ILE A 411 -7.14 -6.43 0.95
N LEU A 412 -7.40 -5.24 0.39
CA LEU A 412 -6.93 -4.88 -0.93
C LEU A 412 -5.41 -4.96 -1.04
N ILE A 413 -4.69 -4.43 -0.04
CA ILE A 413 -3.22 -4.46 -0.02
C ILE A 413 -2.72 -5.91 0.10
N ILE A 414 -3.25 -6.69 1.02
CA ILE A 414 -2.82 -8.08 1.22
C ILE A 414 -3.06 -8.91 -0.04
N VAL A 415 -4.25 -8.83 -0.61
CA VAL A 415 -4.60 -9.62 -1.81
C VAL A 415 -3.84 -9.12 -3.03
N GLY A 416 -3.78 -7.80 -3.26
CA GLY A 416 -3.12 -7.20 -4.41
C GLY A 416 -1.62 -7.52 -4.43
N VAL A 417 -0.93 -7.27 -3.32
CA VAL A 417 0.51 -7.55 -3.19
C VAL A 417 0.79 -9.06 -3.23
N GLY A 418 -0.05 -9.87 -2.56
CA GLY A 418 0.09 -11.32 -2.58
C GLY A 418 -0.02 -11.89 -3.99
N LEU A 419 -1.03 -11.48 -4.77
CA LEU A 419 -1.22 -11.91 -6.15
C LEU A 419 -0.09 -11.44 -7.07
N GLU A 420 0.39 -10.21 -6.90
CA GLU A 420 1.50 -9.68 -7.68
C GLU A 420 2.79 -10.46 -7.41
N THR A 421 3.09 -10.73 -6.13
CA THR A 421 4.27 -11.51 -5.74
C THR A 421 4.21 -12.93 -6.29
N VAL A 422 3.05 -13.59 -6.23
CA VAL A 422 2.85 -14.93 -6.80
C VAL A 422 3.07 -14.93 -8.32
N LYS A 423 2.51 -13.95 -9.04
CA LYS A 423 2.71 -13.82 -10.50
C LYS A 423 4.18 -13.59 -10.86
N GLN A 424 4.91 -12.82 -10.07
CA GLN A 424 6.36 -12.61 -10.29
C GLN A 424 7.15 -13.90 -10.06
N ILE A 425 6.82 -14.68 -9.02
CA ILE A 425 7.43 -15.99 -8.79
C ILE A 425 7.16 -16.95 -9.96
N GLU A 426 5.91 -17.02 -10.44
CA GLU A 426 5.53 -17.85 -11.59
C GLU A 426 6.24 -17.42 -12.87
N SER A 427 6.35 -16.11 -13.12
CA SER A 427 7.07 -15.58 -14.29
C SER A 427 8.56 -15.97 -14.26
N GLN A 428 9.22 -15.85 -13.10
CA GLN A 428 10.62 -16.26 -12.95
C GLN A 428 10.83 -17.78 -13.10
N LEU A 429 9.86 -18.58 -12.66
CA LEU A 429 9.88 -20.04 -12.88
C LEU A 429 9.71 -20.41 -14.36
N GLN A 430 8.82 -19.72 -15.08
CA GLN A 430 8.59 -19.99 -16.50
C GLN A 430 9.81 -19.62 -17.35
N GLN A 431 10.46 -18.49 -17.09
CA GLN A 431 11.69 -18.08 -17.80
C GLN A 431 12.77 -19.16 -17.74
N ARG A 432 12.94 -19.81 -16.59
CA ARG A 432 13.93 -20.88 -16.43
C ARG A 432 13.56 -22.21 -17.11
N ASN A 433 12.28 -22.54 -17.20
CA ASN A 433 11.89 -23.73 -17.94
C ASN A 433 12.23 -23.64 -19.44
N TYR A 434 12.25 -22.42 -20.00
CA TYR A 434 12.70 -22.18 -21.37
C TYR A 434 14.22 -22.34 -21.55
N GLU A 435 15.04 -21.93 -20.58
CA GLU A 435 16.50 -22.12 -20.64
C GLU A 435 16.88 -23.60 -20.58
N GLY A 436 16.10 -24.45 -19.91
CA GLY A 436 16.31 -25.91 -19.87
C GLY A 436 16.04 -26.63 -21.18
N PHE A 437 15.31 -26.03 -22.12
CA PHE A 437 15.03 -26.58 -23.46
C PHE A 437 16.11 -26.24 -24.50
N LEU A 438 17.02 -25.31 -24.19
CA LEU A 438 18.09 -24.84 -25.06
C LEU A 438 19.47 -25.41 -24.74
N ARG A 439 19.52 -26.38 -23.78
CA ARG A 439 20.75 -27.13 -23.45
C ARG A 439 20.67 -28.53 -23.97
#